data_5417d63278963b4c365f318b05fac415
#
_entry.id   5417d63278963b4c365f318b05fac415
#
_cell.length_a   1.000
_cell.length_b   1.000
_cell.length_c   1.000
_cell.angle_alpha   90.00
_cell.angle_beta   90.00
_cell.angle_gamma   90.00
#
_symmetry.space_group_name_H-M   'P 1'
#
loop_
_entity.id
_entity.type
_entity.pdbx_description
1 polymer ?
#
loop_
_entity_poly.entity_id
_entity_poly.type
_entity_poly.pdbx_seq_one_letter_code
_entity_poly.pdbx_strand_id
1 'polypeptide(L)'
;MLTEKTIREAVARVVAAAHPSKVIMFGSYARNEAKEDSDLDLMVIEPHVENTGEEMVRLRNAVGHIGIGVDILVYSDEEATRRSAIPGTLLYWGHKEGRVLYESGY
;
A
#
# COMPACT_ATOMS: atom_id res chain seq x y z
N MET A 1 15.34 -7.27 -7.84
CA MET A 1 14.39 -6.14 -7.86
C MET A 1 13.09 -6.59 -8.53
N LEU A 2 11.95 -6.12 -8.03
CA LEU A 2 10.66 -6.51 -8.58
C LEU A 2 10.40 -5.87 -9.94
N THR A 3 9.72 -6.63 -10.81
CA THR A 3 9.25 -6.09 -12.08
C THR A 3 7.89 -5.41 -11.90
N GLU A 4 7.52 -4.55 -12.84
CA GLU A 4 6.19 -3.94 -12.88
C GLU A 4 5.09 -5.01 -12.83
N LYS A 5 5.29 -6.12 -13.54
CA LYS A 5 4.33 -7.22 -13.56
C LYS A 5 4.12 -7.82 -12.17
N THR A 6 5.19 -8.08 -11.43
CA THR A 6 5.11 -8.64 -10.08
C THR A 6 4.43 -7.67 -9.11
N ILE A 7 4.74 -6.39 -9.23
CA ILE A 7 4.08 -5.35 -8.41
C ILE A 7 2.58 -5.31 -8.70
N ARG A 8 2.17 -5.35 -9.97
CA ARG A 8 0.76 -5.36 -10.34
C ARG A 8 0.04 -6.60 -9.85
N GLU A 9 0.70 -7.75 -9.89
CA GLU A 9 0.13 -8.98 -9.35
C GLU A 9 -0.08 -8.89 -7.83
N ALA A 10 0.88 -8.32 -7.10
CA ALA A 10 0.75 -8.11 -5.67
C ALA A 10 -0.43 -7.19 -5.36
N VAL A 11 -0.56 -6.08 -6.09
CA VAL A 11 -1.68 -5.14 -5.92
C VAL A 11 -3.01 -5.81 -6.25
N ALA A 12 -3.06 -6.63 -7.31
CA ALA A 12 -4.29 -7.34 -7.66
C ALA A 12 -4.75 -8.28 -6.54
N ARG A 13 -3.81 -8.94 -5.86
CA ARG A 13 -4.12 -9.80 -4.72
C ARG A 13 -4.66 -9.00 -3.53
N VAL A 14 -4.08 -7.83 -3.27
CA VAL A 14 -4.58 -6.93 -2.22
C VAL A 14 -5.99 -6.46 -2.55
N VAL A 15 -6.23 -6.04 -3.79
CA VAL A 15 -7.55 -5.57 -4.24
C VAL A 15 -8.59 -6.68 -4.09
N ALA A 16 -8.27 -7.90 -4.48
CA ALA A 16 -9.18 -9.03 -4.37
C ALA A 16 -9.51 -9.36 -2.91
N ALA A 17 -8.54 -9.23 -2.00
CA ALA A 17 -8.71 -9.56 -0.59
C ALA A 17 -9.39 -8.45 0.21
N ALA A 18 -9.13 -7.20 -0.10
CA ALA A 18 -9.51 -6.06 0.74
C ALA A 18 -10.63 -5.20 0.14
N HIS A 19 -10.84 -5.23 -1.18
CA HIS A 19 -11.73 -4.30 -1.87
C HIS A 19 -11.49 -2.86 -1.42
N PRO A 20 -10.24 -2.37 -1.54
CA PRO A 20 -9.87 -1.09 -0.96
C PRO A 20 -10.38 0.09 -1.77
N SER A 21 -10.40 1.26 -1.15
CA SER A 21 -10.66 2.51 -1.85
C SER A 21 -9.45 2.91 -2.70
N LYS A 22 -8.24 2.63 -2.19
CA LYS A 22 -7.01 3.06 -2.84
C LYS A 22 -5.84 2.20 -2.38
N VAL A 23 -4.87 1.97 -3.27
CA VAL A 23 -3.57 1.38 -2.94
C VAL A 23 -2.48 2.31 -3.46
N ILE A 24 -1.60 2.73 -2.58
CA ILE A 24 -0.52 3.67 -2.90
C ILE A 24 0.82 2.97 -2.64
N MET A 25 1.69 2.95 -3.64
CA MET A 25 3.06 2.51 -3.47
C MET A 25 3.89 3.71 -3.01
N PHE A 26 4.67 3.53 -1.95
CA PHE A 26 5.54 4.58 -1.44
C PHE A 26 6.95 4.02 -1.23
N GLY A 27 7.83 4.82 -0.64
CA GLY A 27 9.20 4.39 -0.37
C GLY A 27 10.06 4.32 -1.62
N SER A 28 11.10 3.48 -1.58
CA SER A 28 12.13 3.46 -2.61
C SER A 28 11.62 3.09 -3.99
N TYR A 29 10.65 2.16 -4.09
CA TYR A 29 10.07 1.81 -5.40
C TYR A 29 9.30 2.97 -6.02
N ALA A 30 8.61 3.76 -5.21
CA ALA A 30 7.87 4.91 -5.73
C ALA A 30 8.81 6.02 -6.22
N ARG A 31 9.99 6.14 -5.63
CA ARG A 31 10.97 7.16 -5.99
C ARG A 31 11.97 6.71 -7.05
N ASN A 32 11.83 5.51 -7.61
CA ASN A 32 12.79 4.89 -8.52
C ASN A 32 14.20 4.76 -7.92
N GLU A 33 14.26 4.52 -6.61
CA GLU A 33 15.52 4.36 -5.87
C GLU A 33 15.68 2.95 -5.33
N ALA A 34 14.80 2.02 -5.73
CA ALA A 34 14.82 0.66 -5.23
C ALA A 34 16.08 -0.08 -5.69
N LYS A 35 16.61 -0.89 -4.77
CA LYS A 35 17.74 -1.78 -5.02
C LYS A 35 17.23 -3.23 -4.95
N GLU A 36 18.10 -4.20 -5.23
CA GLU A 36 17.71 -5.61 -5.27
C GLU A 36 17.05 -6.10 -3.98
N ASP A 37 17.49 -5.60 -2.83
CA ASP A 37 16.99 -6.00 -1.52
C ASP A 37 15.98 -5.01 -0.91
N SER A 38 15.54 -4.01 -1.67
CA SER A 38 14.55 -3.04 -1.17
C SER A 38 13.19 -3.69 -0.98
N ASP A 39 12.52 -3.36 0.13
CA ASP A 39 11.18 -3.82 0.39
C ASP A 39 10.16 -3.05 -0.45
N LEU A 40 9.06 -3.72 -0.78
CA LEU A 40 7.92 -3.07 -1.42
C LEU A 40 7.03 -2.48 -0.35
N ASP A 41 6.80 -1.17 -0.39
CA ASP A 41 5.98 -0.46 0.59
C ASP A 41 4.64 -0.06 -0.02
N LEU A 42 3.55 -0.55 0.57
CA LEU A 42 2.18 -0.28 0.11
C LEU A 42 1.35 0.32 1.23
N MET A 43 0.58 1.36 0.92
CA MET A 43 -0.49 1.87 1.77
C MET A 43 -1.81 1.42 1.18
N VAL A 44 -2.63 0.76 1.99
CA VAL A 44 -3.95 0.27 1.58
C VAL A 44 -5.00 1.05 2.36
N ILE A 45 -5.86 1.75 1.65
CA ILE A 45 -6.92 2.54 2.25
C ILE A 45 -8.24 1.83 1.99
N GLU A 46 -8.94 1.48 3.05
CA GLU A 46 -10.21 0.73 2.99
C GLU A 46 -11.34 1.56 3.56
N PRO A 47 -12.58 1.36 3.07
CA PRO A 47 -13.73 2.11 3.60
C PRO A 47 -13.89 1.98 5.10
N HIS A 48 -13.65 0.80 5.65
CA HIS A 48 -13.78 0.53 7.08
C HIS A 48 -12.76 -0.50 7.51
N VAL A 49 -12.09 -0.28 8.64
CA VAL A 49 -11.11 -1.21 9.21
C VAL A 49 -11.39 -1.35 10.70
N GLU A 50 -11.67 -2.57 11.15
CA GLU A 50 -11.91 -2.84 12.57
C GLU A 50 -10.61 -2.97 13.35
N ASN A 51 -9.63 -3.69 12.80
CA ASN A 51 -8.34 -3.90 13.45
C ASN A 51 -7.23 -3.81 12.39
N THR A 52 -6.49 -2.72 12.43
CA THR A 52 -5.43 -2.47 11.43
C THR A 52 -4.32 -3.51 11.46
N GLY A 53 -3.93 -3.96 12.66
CA GLY A 53 -2.86 -4.96 12.79
C GLY A 53 -3.23 -6.30 12.17
N GLU A 54 -4.46 -6.77 12.43
CA GLU A 54 -4.95 -8.01 11.85
C GLU A 54 -5.09 -7.89 10.33
N GLU A 55 -5.57 -6.75 9.86
CA GLU A 55 -5.74 -6.51 8.43
C GLU A 55 -4.40 -6.48 7.71
N MET A 56 -3.38 -5.86 8.31
CA MET A 56 -2.04 -5.84 7.74
C MET A 56 -1.47 -7.26 7.55
N VAL A 57 -1.67 -8.12 8.56
CA VAL A 57 -1.23 -9.52 8.47
C VAL A 57 -2.03 -10.27 7.40
N ARG A 58 -3.33 -10.07 7.37
CA ARG A 58 -4.21 -10.72 6.38
C ARG A 58 -3.80 -10.35 4.95
N LEU A 59 -3.53 -9.07 4.70
CA LEU A 59 -3.16 -8.61 3.36
C LEU A 59 -1.75 -9.07 2.98
N ARG A 60 -0.82 -9.08 3.93
CA ARG A 60 0.51 -9.61 3.67
C ARG A 60 0.43 -11.09 3.28
N ASN A 61 -0.41 -11.86 3.96
CA ASN A 61 -0.61 -13.27 3.63
C ASN A 61 -1.27 -13.43 2.24
N ALA A 62 -2.17 -12.53 1.86
CA ALA A 62 -2.79 -12.55 0.55
C ALA A 62 -1.78 -12.29 -0.58
N VAL A 63 -0.83 -11.39 -0.36
CA VAL A 63 0.25 -11.15 -1.33
C VAL A 63 1.15 -12.36 -1.44
N GLY A 64 1.43 -13.00 -0.32
CA GLY A 64 2.30 -14.17 -0.30
C GLY A 64 3.78 -13.82 -0.52
N HIS A 65 4.55 -14.82 -0.89
CA HIS A 65 5.99 -14.68 -1.07
C HIS A 65 6.29 -14.22 -2.50
N ILE A 66 6.91 -13.05 -2.64
CA ILE A 66 7.24 -12.48 -3.95
C ILE A 66 8.75 -12.24 -4.13
N GLY A 67 9.57 -12.79 -3.23
CA GLY A 67 11.03 -12.74 -3.34
C GLY A 67 11.69 -11.63 -2.53
N ILE A 68 10.92 -10.66 -2.04
CA ILE A 68 11.41 -9.57 -1.17
C ILE A 68 10.40 -9.32 -0.06
N GLY A 69 10.78 -8.51 0.92
CA GLY A 69 9.87 -8.07 1.97
C GLY A 69 8.78 -7.15 1.43
N VAL A 70 7.61 -7.24 2.01
CA VAL A 70 6.47 -6.37 1.68
C VAL A 70 5.97 -5.75 2.98
N ASP A 71 6.00 -4.43 3.04
CA ASP A 71 5.46 -3.67 4.16
C ASP A 71 4.11 -3.09 3.74
N ILE A 72 3.06 -3.46 4.46
CA ILE A 72 1.71 -3.00 4.18
C ILE A 72 1.21 -2.20 5.37
N LEU A 73 0.85 -0.94 5.11
CA LEU A 73 0.18 -0.08 6.08
C LEU A 73 -1.29 0.03 5.67
N VAL A 74 -2.18 -0.05 6.65
CA VAL A 74 -3.63 -0.04 6.42
C VAL A 74 -4.24 1.15 7.14
N TYR A 75 -5.08 1.89 6.43
CA TYR A 75 -5.85 3.02 6.99
C TYR A 75 -7.28 2.94 6.52
N SER A 76 -8.22 3.42 7.35
CA SER A 76 -9.60 3.63 6.91
C SER A 76 -9.67 4.92 6.07
N ASP A 77 -10.76 5.06 5.29
CA ASP A 77 -10.99 6.30 4.52
C ASP A 77 -10.99 7.53 5.42
N GLU A 78 -11.65 7.44 6.57
CA GLU A 78 -11.72 8.55 7.53
C GLU A 78 -10.32 8.93 8.03
N GLU A 79 -9.54 7.94 8.44
CA GLU A 79 -8.20 8.17 8.96
C GLU A 79 -7.27 8.70 7.87
N ALA A 80 -7.39 8.18 6.65
CA ALA A 80 -6.58 8.62 5.52
C ALA A 80 -6.87 10.09 5.18
N THR A 81 -8.13 10.48 5.15
CA THR A 81 -8.52 11.86 4.89
C THR A 81 -7.97 12.80 5.95
N ARG A 82 -8.09 12.42 7.22
CA ARG A 82 -7.62 13.25 8.32
C ARG A 82 -6.10 13.40 8.33
N ARG A 83 -5.37 12.29 8.18
CA ARG A 83 -3.91 12.28 8.29
C ARG A 83 -3.20 12.79 7.04
N SER A 84 -3.78 12.63 5.87
CA SER A 84 -3.13 13.08 4.63
C SER A 84 -2.98 14.60 4.57
N ALA A 85 -3.78 15.35 5.34
CA ALA A 85 -3.70 16.79 5.42
C ALA A 85 -2.66 17.28 6.44
N ILE A 86 -2.07 16.38 7.23
CA ILE A 86 -1.12 16.75 8.31
C ILE A 86 0.31 16.53 7.83
N PRO A 87 1.10 17.61 7.59
CA PRO A 87 2.49 17.46 7.20
C PRO A 87 3.30 16.66 8.22
N GLY A 88 4.20 15.81 7.74
CA GLY A 88 5.03 14.97 8.58
C GLY A 88 4.49 13.57 8.84
N THR A 89 3.25 13.28 8.46
CA THR A 89 2.72 11.92 8.55
C THR A 89 3.10 11.11 7.32
N LEU A 90 3.12 9.76 7.46
CA LEU A 90 3.38 8.87 6.32
C LEU A 90 2.35 9.05 5.22
N LEU A 91 1.08 9.25 5.57
CA LEU A 91 0.02 9.48 4.58
C LEU A 91 0.23 10.77 3.80
N TYR A 92 0.66 11.83 4.46
CA TYR A 92 0.97 13.09 3.79
C TYR A 92 2.05 12.88 2.72
N TRP A 93 3.15 12.23 3.08
CA TRP A 93 4.25 11.98 2.16
C TRP A 93 3.88 10.95 1.09
N GLY A 94 3.07 9.94 1.45
CA GLY A 94 2.57 8.95 0.51
C GLY A 94 1.74 9.58 -0.60
N HIS A 95 0.89 10.56 -0.26
CA HIS A 95 0.11 11.28 -1.27
C HIS A 95 0.96 12.21 -2.13
N LYS A 96 2.03 12.78 -1.57
CA LYS A 96 2.90 13.69 -2.32
C LYS A 96 3.93 12.99 -3.19
N GLU A 97 4.56 11.92 -2.67
CA GLU A 97 5.66 11.25 -3.32
C GLU A 97 5.33 9.83 -3.81
N GLY A 98 4.22 9.26 -3.34
CA GLY A 98 3.80 7.92 -3.70
C GLY A 98 3.17 7.85 -5.08
N ARG A 99 2.97 6.61 -5.53
CA ARG A 99 2.25 6.33 -6.79
C ARG A 99 0.97 5.59 -6.47
N VAL A 100 -0.16 6.11 -6.93
CA VAL A 100 -1.44 5.42 -6.80
C VAL A 100 -1.46 4.28 -7.81
N LEU A 101 -1.54 3.05 -7.33
CA LEU A 101 -1.57 1.85 -8.19
C LEU A 101 -2.98 1.32 -8.39
N TYR A 102 -3.91 1.69 -7.53
CA TYR A 102 -5.30 1.32 -7.63
C TYR A 102 -6.17 2.38 -6.95
N GLU A 103 -7.28 2.69 -7.56
CA GLU A 103 -8.28 3.58 -6.99
C GLU A 103 -9.65 3.09 -7.43
N SER A 104 -10.56 2.92 -6.46
CA SER A 104 -11.92 2.49 -6.78
C SER A 104 -12.68 3.60 -7.50
N GLY A 105 -13.68 3.22 -8.28
CA GLY A 105 -14.46 4.17 -9.06
C GLY A 105 -15.54 4.92 -8.29
N TYR A 106 -15.50 4.88 -6.97
CA TYR A 106 -16.50 5.52 -6.11
C TYR A 106 -15.99 6.82 -5.52
#